data_9b77609fad95aab8387eab72df2c3fee
#
_entry.id   9b77609fad95aab8387eab72df2c3fee
#
_cell.length_a   1.000
_cell.length_b   1.000
_cell.length_c   1.000
_cell.angle_alpha   90.00
_cell.angle_beta   90.00
_cell.angle_gamma   90.00
#
_symmetry.space_group_name_H-M   'P 1'
#
loop_
_entity.id
_entity.type
_entity.pdbx_description
1 polymer ?
#
loop_
_entity_poly.entity_id
_entity_poly.type
_entity_poly.pdbx_seq_one_letter_code
_entity_poly.pdbx_strand_id
1 'polypeptide(L)'
;MTIIKYDQVSLENLNYSKPEKIGPSYFGSFSYGDNLKPLYIQTPKLKCVTGVSSLKDKKNPFLEVEIPKGSFDMYDLFLSLDDKNIKETLHQSEDWFQKEIPLEAIDDMYKRTTKPFKKDTNPTLKFRLPVIKNEIKCTVYNQQRVFVDLDEIKDDSEIILILHVRGLKFLKHNFYCDCYISQIKLFQDTIESKYTIMQDYALIDEEEDSSIQYDTIFNEEIVNAFEEEARLKKEKEEEEARLKKEKEERIETLKQEIEMKNKEMETLNDN
;
A
#
# COMPACT_ATOMS: atom_id res chain seq x y z
N MET A 1 -6.65 9.74 -2.92
CA MET A 1 -7.12 8.34 -2.84
C MET A 1 -8.49 8.36 -2.18
N THR A 2 -9.52 7.73 -2.72
CA THR A 2 -10.85 7.66 -2.09
C THR A 2 -10.97 6.28 -1.46
N ILE A 3 -11.17 6.23 -0.14
CA ILE A 3 -11.35 4.99 0.61
C ILE A 3 -12.82 4.88 0.97
N ILE A 4 -13.37 3.68 0.84
CA ILE A 4 -14.76 3.36 1.12
C ILE A 4 -14.77 2.30 2.22
N LYS A 5 -15.59 2.45 3.24
CA LYS A 5 -15.78 1.40 4.25
C LYS A 5 -16.46 0.18 3.61
N TYR A 6 -16.14 -1.01 4.07
CA TYR A 6 -16.63 -2.29 3.51
C TYR A 6 -18.16 -2.36 3.43
N ASP A 7 -18.90 -1.78 4.38
CA ASP A 7 -20.35 -1.74 4.46
C ASP A 7 -21.00 -0.71 3.51
N GLN A 8 -20.19 0.17 2.91
CA GLN A 8 -20.63 1.21 1.95
C GLN A 8 -20.29 0.87 0.51
N VAL A 9 -19.66 -0.27 0.25
CA VAL A 9 -19.26 -0.68 -1.09
C VAL A 9 -20.47 -1.22 -1.85
N SER A 10 -20.85 -0.56 -2.95
CA SER A 10 -21.82 -1.11 -3.91
C SER A 10 -21.09 -1.75 -5.08
N LEU A 11 -21.23 -3.07 -5.21
CA LEU A 11 -20.61 -3.81 -6.32
C LEU A 11 -21.18 -3.44 -7.68
N GLU A 12 -22.35 -2.79 -7.74
CA GLU A 12 -22.94 -2.30 -9.00
C GLU A 12 -22.05 -1.24 -9.66
N ASN A 13 -21.35 -0.44 -8.84
CA ASN A 13 -20.45 0.60 -9.30
C ASN A 13 -19.06 0.08 -9.72
N LEU A 14 -18.84 -1.24 -9.68
CA LEU A 14 -17.58 -1.86 -10.09
C LEU A 14 -17.56 -2.11 -11.61
N ASN A 15 -16.60 -1.48 -12.28
CA ASN A 15 -16.38 -1.60 -13.71
C ASN A 15 -15.15 -2.46 -14.00
N TYR A 16 -15.24 -3.27 -15.07
CA TYR A 16 -14.20 -4.21 -15.49
C TYR A 16 -13.59 -3.75 -16.81
N SER A 17 -12.27 -3.78 -16.92
CA SER A 17 -11.60 -3.58 -18.19
C SER A 17 -11.33 -4.92 -18.89
N LYS A 18 -11.23 -4.90 -20.20
CA LYS A 18 -10.74 -6.04 -20.98
C LYS A 18 -9.34 -6.45 -20.50
N PRO A 19 -9.08 -7.75 -20.29
CA PRO A 19 -7.77 -8.22 -19.86
C PRO A 19 -6.66 -7.94 -20.89
N GLU A 20 -5.60 -7.28 -20.44
CA GLU A 20 -4.40 -7.01 -21.21
C GLU A 20 -3.25 -7.92 -20.79
N LYS A 21 -2.36 -8.24 -21.71
CA LYS A 21 -1.20 -9.10 -21.43
C LYS A 21 -0.14 -8.35 -20.61
N ILE A 22 0.18 -8.87 -19.43
CA ILE A 22 1.24 -8.38 -18.55
C ILE A 22 2.21 -9.52 -18.24
N GLY A 23 3.34 -9.55 -18.94
CA GLY A 23 4.31 -10.63 -18.82
C GLY A 23 3.70 -12.01 -19.18
N PRO A 24 3.76 -13.01 -18.28
CA PRO A 24 3.21 -14.34 -18.52
C PRO A 24 1.70 -14.47 -18.21
N SER A 25 1.04 -13.39 -17.80
CA SER A 25 -0.35 -13.35 -17.36
C SER A 25 -1.16 -12.32 -18.12
N TYR A 26 -2.49 -12.35 -17.95
CA TYR A 26 -3.37 -11.26 -18.39
C TYR A 26 -3.98 -10.60 -17.15
N PHE A 27 -4.29 -9.32 -17.26
CA PHE A 27 -4.83 -8.54 -16.18
C PHE A 27 -5.94 -7.61 -16.66
N GLY A 28 -7.15 -7.78 -16.13
CA GLY A 28 -8.26 -6.87 -16.31
C GLY A 28 -8.41 -5.98 -15.09
N SER A 29 -8.18 -4.68 -15.22
CA SER A 29 -8.25 -3.75 -14.10
C SER A 29 -9.68 -3.47 -13.67
N PHE A 30 -9.87 -3.19 -12.38
CA PHE A 30 -11.11 -2.65 -11.83
C PHE A 30 -11.05 -1.13 -11.74
N SER A 31 -12.20 -0.52 -11.95
CA SER A 31 -12.42 0.88 -11.60
C SER A 31 -13.79 1.01 -10.93
N TYR A 32 -13.96 2.04 -10.11
CA TYR A 32 -15.12 2.20 -9.26
C TYR A 32 -15.80 3.56 -9.46
N GLY A 33 -17.13 3.52 -9.61
CA GLY A 33 -17.97 4.69 -9.83
C GLY A 33 -17.79 5.34 -11.19
N ASP A 34 -18.51 6.43 -11.41
CA ASP A 34 -18.54 7.16 -12.69
C ASP A 34 -17.19 7.79 -13.05
N ASN A 35 -16.38 8.10 -12.04
CA ASN A 35 -15.06 8.71 -12.22
C ASN A 35 -13.94 7.68 -12.44
N LEU A 36 -14.26 6.41 -12.60
CA LEU A 36 -13.34 5.30 -12.87
C LEU A 36 -12.11 5.29 -11.93
N LYS A 37 -12.32 5.54 -10.63
CA LYS A 37 -11.23 5.57 -9.64
C LYS A 37 -10.84 4.16 -9.21
N PRO A 38 -9.59 3.96 -8.75
CA PRO A 38 -9.21 2.71 -8.09
C PRO A 38 -10.06 2.45 -6.84
N LEU A 39 -10.42 1.19 -6.60
CA LEU A 39 -11.22 0.77 -5.44
C LEU A 39 -10.31 0.46 -4.25
N TYR A 40 -10.45 1.26 -3.20
CA TYR A 40 -9.84 1.01 -1.89
C TYR A 40 -10.92 0.77 -0.86
N ILE A 41 -10.83 -0.34 -0.14
CA ILE A 41 -11.81 -0.75 0.87
C ILE A 41 -11.13 -0.76 2.23
N GLN A 42 -11.73 -0.05 3.20
CA GLN A 42 -11.36 -0.19 4.61
C GLN A 42 -12.18 -1.31 5.23
N THR A 43 -11.48 -2.25 5.89
CA THR A 43 -12.09 -3.37 6.60
C THR A 43 -12.62 -2.94 7.98
N PRO A 44 -13.49 -3.75 8.61
CA PRO A 44 -13.73 -3.63 10.05
C PRO A 44 -12.46 -4.02 10.82
N LYS A 45 -12.50 -3.93 12.14
CA LYS A 45 -11.46 -4.51 13.01
C LYS A 45 -11.45 -6.03 12.84
N LEU A 46 -10.32 -6.59 12.47
CA LEU A 46 -10.09 -8.00 12.18
C LEU A 46 -9.03 -8.55 13.12
N LYS A 47 -9.00 -9.87 13.28
CA LYS A 47 -7.98 -10.56 14.05
C LYS A 47 -6.97 -11.22 13.11
N CYS A 48 -5.69 -10.97 13.33
CA CYS A 48 -4.62 -11.59 12.56
C CYS A 48 -4.44 -13.04 13.00
N VAL A 49 -4.56 -14.00 12.07
CA VAL A 49 -4.39 -15.43 12.39
C VAL A 49 -2.93 -15.78 12.56
N THR A 50 -2.05 -15.16 11.76
CA THR A 50 -0.62 -15.45 11.74
C THR A 50 0.16 -14.17 11.57
N GLY A 51 1.07 -13.89 12.48
CA GLY A 51 1.92 -12.69 12.44
C GLY A 51 2.81 -12.61 11.22
N VAL A 52 3.23 -11.40 10.88
CA VAL A 52 3.96 -11.12 9.63
C VAL A 52 5.38 -11.66 9.65
N SER A 53 6.01 -11.81 10.81
CA SER A 53 7.37 -12.39 10.94
C SER A 53 7.53 -13.75 10.27
N SER A 54 6.47 -14.59 10.29
CA SER A 54 6.43 -15.90 9.64
C SER A 54 6.28 -15.84 8.11
N LEU A 55 6.05 -14.67 7.54
CA LEU A 55 5.75 -14.45 6.12
C LEU A 55 6.92 -13.85 5.33
N LYS A 56 7.97 -13.33 5.99
CA LYS A 56 9.08 -12.60 5.35
C LYS A 56 9.82 -13.40 4.29
N ASP A 57 9.99 -14.70 4.48
CA ASP A 57 10.70 -15.56 3.54
C ASP A 57 9.84 -16.09 2.39
N LYS A 58 8.56 -15.72 2.33
CA LYS A 58 7.64 -16.19 1.31
C LYS A 58 7.67 -15.28 0.09
N LYS A 59 7.82 -15.86 -1.11
CA LYS A 59 7.75 -15.11 -2.38
C LYS A 59 6.44 -14.37 -2.60
N ASN A 60 5.34 -14.89 -2.05
CA ASN A 60 4.00 -14.29 -2.13
C ASN A 60 3.37 -14.35 -0.74
N PRO A 61 3.69 -13.42 0.15
CA PRO A 61 3.14 -13.44 1.51
C PRO A 61 1.66 -13.03 1.50
N PHE A 62 0.86 -13.78 2.27
CA PHE A 62 -0.55 -13.48 2.53
C PHE A 62 -0.74 -13.31 4.02
N LEU A 63 -1.40 -12.25 4.40
CA LEU A 63 -1.91 -12.08 5.74
C LEU A 63 -3.27 -12.76 5.83
N GLU A 64 -3.41 -13.73 6.74
CA GLU A 64 -4.67 -14.39 7.03
C GLU A 64 -5.35 -13.69 8.21
N VAL A 65 -6.59 -13.31 8.03
CA VAL A 65 -7.38 -12.58 9.02
C VAL A 65 -8.67 -13.30 9.30
N GLU A 66 -9.08 -13.30 10.56
CA GLU A 66 -10.37 -13.80 11.03
C GLU A 66 -11.37 -12.67 11.12
N ILE A 67 -12.59 -12.90 10.64
CA ILE A 67 -13.67 -11.94 10.65
C ILE A 67 -14.52 -12.18 11.90
N PRO A 68 -14.66 -11.20 12.82
CA PRO A 68 -15.47 -11.34 14.00
C PRO A 68 -16.96 -11.45 13.66
N LYS A 69 -17.75 -12.09 14.52
CA LYS A 69 -19.19 -12.37 14.31
C LYS A 69 -20.02 -11.13 14.00
N GLY A 70 -19.64 -9.95 14.50
CA GLY A 70 -20.35 -8.69 14.25
C GLY A 70 -20.06 -8.06 12.86
N SER A 71 -19.18 -8.65 12.05
CA SER A 71 -18.70 -8.06 10.78
C SER A 71 -18.81 -9.03 9.61
N PHE A 72 -19.76 -9.95 9.63
CA PHE A 72 -19.96 -10.93 8.57
C PHE A 72 -20.32 -10.29 7.22
N ASP A 73 -20.88 -9.08 7.22
CA ASP A 73 -21.13 -8.30 6.00
C ASP A 73 -19.86 -8.13 5.14
N MET A 74 -18.68 -8.10 5.77
CA MET A 74 -17.43 -8.11 5.03
C MET A 74 -17.19 -9.45 4.30
N TYR A 75 -17.51 -10.58 4.92
CA TYR A 75 -17.43 -11.88 4.26
C TYR A 75 -18.40 -11.95 3.09
N ASP A 76 -19.65 -11.48 3.30
CA ASP A 76 -20.69 -11.45 2.27
C ASP A 76 -20.34 -10.52 1.11
N LEU A 77 -19.66 -9.39 1.37
CA LEU A 77 -19.11 -8.52 0.34
C LEU A 77 -18.13 -9.28 -0.56
N PHE A 78 -17.16 -10.00 0.01
CA PHE A 78 -16.18 -10.75 -0.77
C PHE A 78 -16.78 -11.97 -1.47
N LEU A 79 -17.76 -12.63 -0.85
CA LEU A 79 -18.53 -13.71 -1.49
C LEU A 79 -19.28 -13.17 -2.72
N SER A 80 -19.98 -12.06 -2.57
CA SER A 80 -20.70 -11.39 -3.66
C SER A 80 -19.76 -10.88 -4.76
N LEU A 81 -18.55 -10.40 -4.38
CA LEU A 81 -17.51 -10.00 -5.32
C LEU A 81 -17.00 -11.22 -6.12
N ASP A 82 -16.75 -12.36 -5.46
CA ASP A 82 -16.34 -13.59 -6.13
C ASP A 82 -17.40 -14.04 -7.17
N ASP A 83 -18.69 -14.03 -6.77
CA ASP A 83 -19.79 -14.39 -7.67
C ASP A 83 -19.96 -13.39 -8.83
N LYS A 84 -19.78 -12.09 -8.56
CA LYS A 84 -19.80 -11.07 -9.62
C LYS A 84 -18.64 -11.25 -10.60
N ASN A 85 -17.45 -11.56 -10.13
CA ASN A 85 -16.28 -11.82 -10.96
C ASN A 85 -16.49 -12.99 -11.92
N ILE A 86 -17.13 -14.08 -11.45
CA ILE A 86 -17.48 -15.25 -12.26
C ILE A 86 -18.52 -14.88 -13.32
N LYS A 87 -19.61 -14.20 -12.91
CA LYS A 87 -20.69 -13.77 -13.80
C LYS A 87 -20.20 -12.80 -14.87
N GLU A 88 -19.38 -11.83 -14.50
CA GLU A 88 -18.83 -10.86 -15.45
C GLU A 88 -17.85 -11.53 -16.42
N THR A 89 -17.00 -12.44 -15.95
CA THR A 89 -16.12 -13.23 -16.82
C THR A 89 -16.90 -14.08 -17.82
N LEU A 90 -18.04 -14.66 -17.40
CA LEU A 90 -18.94 -15.39 -18.28
C LEU A 90 -19.54 -14.47 -19.35
N HIS A 91 -20.09 -13.34 -18.91
CA HIS A 91 -20.75 -12.37 -19.81
C HIS A 91 -19.79 -11.80 -20.86
N GLN A 92 -18.55 -11.54 -20.45
CA GLN A 92 -17.52 -10.96 -21.33
C GLN A 92 -16.64 -12.01 -22.03
N SER A 93 -16.94 -13.31 -21.88
CA SER A 93 -16.03 -14.37 -22.33
C SER A 93 -15.72 -14.31 -23.82
N GLU A 94 -16.72 -14.00 -24.66
CA GLU A 94 -16.55 -13.86 -26.10
C GLU A 94 -15.67 -12.66 -26.47
N ASP A 95 -15.88 -11.50 -25.83
CA ASP A 95 -15.07 -10.31 -26.08
C ASP A 95 -13.63 -10.44 -25.56
N TRP A 96 -13.47 -11.04 -24.37
CA TRP A 96 -12.15 -11.15 -23.72
C TRP A 96 -11.29 -12.27 -24.31
N PHE A 97 -11.92 -13.42 -24.63
CA PHE A 97 -11.19 -14.63 -25.01
C PHE A 97 -11.48 -15.10 -26.44
N GLN A 98 -12.33 -14.35 -27.18
CA GLN A 98 -12.78 -14.71 -28.55
C GLN A 98 -13.42 -16.09 -28.61
N LYS A 99 -14.03 -16.52 -27.50
CA LYS A 99 -14.68 -17.80 -27.34
C LYS A 99 -15.65 -17.77 -26.18
N GLU A 100 -16.86 -18.29 -26.39
CA GLU A 100 -17.76 -18.56 -25.27
C GLU A 100 -17.20 -19.69 -24.41
N ILE A 101 -17.12 -19.43 -23.09
CA ILE A 101 -16.63 -20.39 -22.09
C ILE A 101 -17.81 -20.78 -21.21
N PRO A 102 -18.09 -22.07 -20.98
CA PRO A 102 -19.18 -22.51 -20.11
C PRO A 102 -18.95 -22.06 -18.66
N LEU A 103 -20.06 -21.82 -17.94
CA LEU A 103 -20.02 -21.37 -16.54
C LEU A 103 -19.21 -22.32 -15.64
N GLU A 104 -19.39 -23.64 -15.81
CA GLU A 104 -18.69 -24.66 -15.04
C GLU A 104 -17.17 -24.52 -15.21
N ALA A 105 -16.69 -24.27 -16.42
CA ALA A 105 -15.27 -24.10 -16.69
C ALA A 105 -14.71 -22.79 -16.09
N ILE A 106 -15.51 -21.72 -16.08
CA ILE A 106 -15.13 -20.45 -15.47
C ILE A 106 -15.06 -20.60 -13.94
N ASP A 107 -16.07 -21.22 -13.33
CA ASP A 107 -16.12 -21.44 -11.87
C ASP A 107 -14.97 -22.35 -11.41
N ASP A 108 -14.68 -23.43 -12.15
CA ASP A 108 -13.54 -24.33 -11.86
C ASP A 108 -12.18 -23.62 -11.94
N MET A 109 -12.03 -22.67 -12.85
CA MET A 109 -10.80 -21.88 -13.00
C MET A 109 -10.69 -20.74 -11.98
N TYR A 110 -11.80 -20.24 -11.44
CA TYR A 110 -11.78 -19.11 -10.51
C TYR A 110 -11.29 -19.54 -9.13
N LYS A 111 -10.30 -18.85 -8.61
CA LYS A 111 -9.81 -19.03 -7.23
C LYS A 111 -10.51 -18.02 -6.33
N ARG A 112 -11.53 -18.50 -5.61
CA ARG A 112 -12.33 -17.67 -4.71
C ARG A 112 -11.47 -17.07 -3.59
N THR A 113 -11.74 -15.84 -3.25
CA THR A 113 -11.17 -15.16 -2.08
C THR A 113 -11.77 -15.73 -0.80
N THR A 114 -13.07 -16.04 -0.84
CA THR A 114 -13.82 -16.63 0.26
C THR A 114 -13.71 -18.16 0.26
N LYS A 115 -13.76 -18.74 1.46
CA LYS A 115 -13.80 -20.19 1.66
C LYS A 115 -14.95 -20.56 2.58
N PRO A 116 -15.62 -21.69 2.34
CA PRO A 116 -16.60 -22.22 3.28
C PRO A 116 -15.97 -22.39 4.65
N PHE A 117 -16.67 -22.01 5.70
CA PHE A 117 -16.24 -22.15 7.09
C PHE A 117 -17.21 -23.04 7.86
N LYS A 118 -16.72 -23.62 8.97
CA LYS A 118 -17.55 -24.48 9.85
C LYS A 118 -18.48 -23.61 10.68
N LYS A 119 -19.66 -24.17 11.04
CA LYS A 119 -20.71 -23.46 11.75
C LYS A 119 -20.25 -22.77 13.06
N ASP A 120 -19.29 -23.35 13.75
CA ASP A 120 -18.81 -22.85 15.04
C ASP A 120 -17.44 -22.13 14.95
N THR A 121 -16.97 -21.83 13.74
CA THR A 121 -15.75 -21.05 13.52
C THR A 121 -16.04 -19.74 12.83
N ASN A 122 -15.21 -18.74 13.08
CA ASN A 122 -15.28 -17.50 12.31
C ASN A 122 -14.68 -17.71 10.91
N PRO A 123 -15.21 -17.06 9.87
CA PRO A 123 -14.61 -17.10 8.55
C PRO A 123 -13.26 -16.41 8.53
N THR A 124 -12.34 -16.92 7.70
CA THR A 124 -11.05 -16.30 7.47
C THR A 124 -10.91 -15.86 6.02
N LEU A 125 -10.22 -14.74 5.80
CA LEU A 125 -9.83 -14.25 4.48
C LEU A 125 -8.31 -14.12 4.39
N LYS A 126 -7.77 -14.24 3.18
CA LYS A 126 -6.34 -14.10 2.90
C LYS A 126 -6.11 -12.95 1.94
N PHE A 127 -5.37 -11.96 2.39
CA PHE A 127 -5.00 -10.83 1.57
C PHE A 127 -3.50 -10.81 1.30
N ARG A 128 -3.13 -10.47 0.08
CA ARG A 128 -1.73 -10.43 -0.34
C ARG A 128 -1.04 -9.18 0.21
N LEU A 129 0.17 -9.37 0.74
CA LEU A 129 1.08 -8.28 1.04
C LEU A 129 1.90 -7.92 -0.22
N PRO A 130 2.02 -6.63 -0.60
CA PRO A 130 2.81 -6.24 -1.76
C PRO A 130 4.30 -6.45 -1.50
N VAL A 131 4.99 -7.12 -2.44
CA VAL A 131 6.44 -7.34 -2.39
C VAL A 131 7.10 -6.61 -3.55
N ILE A 132 8.07 -5.75 -3.24
CA ILE A 132 8.89 -5.03 -4.21
C ILE A 132 10.35 -5.26 -3.83
N LYS A 133 11.16 -5.76 -4.77
CA LYS A 133 12.58 -6.07 -4.56
C LYS A 133 12.83 -6.98 -3.35
N ASN A 134 11.99 -8.01 -3.18
CA ASN A 134 12.00 -8.98 -2.07
C ASN A 134 11.69 -8.40 -0.67
N GLU A 135 11.20 -7.18 -0.59
CA GLU A 135 10.74 -6.57 0.66
C GLU A 135 9.23 -6.36 0.63
N ILE A 136 8.57 -6.61 1.75
CA ILE A 136 7.15 -6.29 1.92
C ILE A 136 7.02 -4.77 2.02
N LYS A 137 6.25 -4.16 1.11
CA LYS A 137 5.99 -2.71 1.07
C LYS A 137 4.56 -2.45 1.51
N CYS A 138 4.36 -2.44 2.81
CA CYS A 138 3.10 -2.11 3.44
C CYS A 138 3.35 -1.17 4.62
N THR A 139 2.59 -0.09 4.71
CA THR A 139 2.70 0.88 5.81
C THR A 139 1.84 0.44 6.97
N VAL A 140 2.39 0.42 8.18
CA VAL A 140 1.67 0.07 9.41
C VAL A 140 1.66 1.25 10.35
N TYR A 141 0.49 1.55 10.89
CA TYR A 141 0.29 2.61 11.88
C TYR A 141 -0.34 2.02 13.15
N ASN A 142 -0.01 2.59 14.30
CA ASN A 142 -0.71 2.28 15.55
C ASN A 142 -1.98 3.16 15.73
N GLN A 143 -2.65 3.06 16.89
CA GLN A 143 -3.82 3.88 17.21
C GLN A 143 -3.51 5.38 17.24
N GLN A 144 -2.30 5.76 17.61
CA GLN A 144 -1.84 7.16 17.67
C GLN A 144 -1.40 7.69 16.29
N ARG A 145 -1.67 6.95 15.19
CA ARG A 145 -1.26 7.30 13.82
C ARG A 145 0.27 7.39 13.62
N VAL A 146 1.02 6.73 14.49
CA VAL A 146 2.47 6.65 14.42
C VAL A 146 2.87 5.43 13.60
N PHE A 147 3.87 5.59 12.76
CA PHE A 147 4.45 4.49 11.99
C PHE A 147 5.08 3.46 12.93
N VAL A 148 4.75 2.19 12.72
CA VAL A 148 5.31 1.06 13.46
C VAL A 148 5.88 0.02 12.50
N ASP A 149 6.78 -0.81 13.00
CA ASP A 149 7.40 -1.84 12.19
C ASP A 149 6.38 -2.94 11.85
N LEU A 150 6.49 -3.49 10.66
CA LEU A 150 5.63 -4.59 10.20
C LEU A 150 5.74 -5.83 11.10
N ASP A 151 6.89 -6.01 11.76
CA ASP A 151 7.17 -7.10 12.70
C ASP A 151 6.38 -7.04 14.01
N GLU A 152 5.81 -5.88 14.30
CA GLU A 152 4.93 -5.71 15.46
C GLU A 152 3.59 -6.46 15.29
N ILE A 153 3.22 -6.83 14.06
CA ILE A 153 2.01 -7.62 13.79
C ILE A 153 2.30 -9.08 14.15
N LYS A 154 1.75 -9.50 15.28
CA LYS A 154 1.87 -10.85 15.83
C LYS A 154 0.59 -11.66 15.58
N ASP A 155 0.64 -12.93 15.95
CA ASP A 155 -0.55 -13.77 16.02
C ASP A 155 -1.57 -13.11 16.96
N ASP A 156 -2.83 -13.21 16.62
CA ASP A 156 -3.96 -12.63 17.35
C ASP A 156 -4.01 -11.10 17.44
N SER A 157 -3.10 -10.36 16.77
CA SER A 157 -3.17 -8.90 16.71
C SER A 157 -4.49 -8.43 16.11
N GLU A 158 -5.08 -7.40 16.71
CA GLU A 158 -6.23 -6.69 16.14
C GLU A 158 -5.76 -5.66 15.13
N ILE A 159 -6.35 -5.66 13.94
CA ILE A 159 -5.93 -4.81 12.83
C ILE A 159 -7.12 -4.30 12.02
N ILE A 160 -6.96 -3.13 11.41
CA ILE A 160 -7.81 -2.65 10.31
C ILE A 160 -6.93 -2.55 9.05
N LEU A 161 -7.48 -2.96 7.91
CA LEU A 161 -6.77 -2.97 6.63
C LEU A 161 -7.38 -1.97 5.67
N ILE A 162 -6.53 -1.34 4.86
CA ILE A 162 -6.94 -0.76 3.58
C ILE A 162 -6.55 -1.74 2.49
N LEU A 163 -7.54 -2.24 1.78
CA LEU A 163 -7.39 -3.18 0.68
C LEU A 163 -7.50 -2.45 -0.66
N HIS A 164 -6.54 -2.65 -1.54
CA HIS A 164 -6.63 -2.21 -2.93
C HIS A 164 -7.14 -3.36 -3.78
N VAL A 165 -8.39 -3.30 -4.21
CA VAL A 165 -9.03 -4.29 -5.09
C VAL A 165 -8.76 -3.88 -6.53
N ARG A 166 -7.78 -4.53 -7.16
CA ARG A 166 -7.17 -4.05 -8.41
C ARG A 166 -7.82 -4.55 -9.68
N GLY A 167 -8.28 -5.80 -9.69
CA GLY A 167 -8.79 -6.41 -10.92
C GLY A 167 -8.75 -7.93 -10.90
N LEU A 168 -8.95 -8.52 -12.07
CA LEU A 168 -8.82 -9.96 -12.31
C LEU A 168 -7.46 -10.29 -12.92
N LYS A 169 -6.74 -11.20 -12.30
CA LYS A 169 -5.50 -11.74 -12.83
C LYS A 169 -5.69 -13.14 -13.37
N PHE A 170 -5.47 -13.30 -14.67
CA PHE A 170 -5.60 -14.55 -15.39
C PHE A 170 -4.23 -15.20 -15.57
N LEU A 171 -4.11 -16.43 -15.10
CA LEU A 171 -2.94 -17.30 -15.28
C LEU A 171 -3.30 -18.42 -16.27
N LYS A 172 -2.34 -19.30 -16.57
CA LYS A 172 -2.53 -20.38 -17.54
C LYS A 172 -3.69 -21.33 -17.20
N HIS A 173 -3.93 -21.60 -15.90
CA HIS A 173 -4.90 -22.63 -15.47
C HIS A 173 -5.94 -22.09 -14.46
N ASN A 174 -5.82 -20.86 -14.03
CA ASN A 174 -6.76 -20.27 -13.08
C ASN A 174 -6.73 -18.75 -13.16
N PHE A 175 -7.73 -18.11 -12.58
CA PHE A 175 -7.77 -16.67 -12.38
C PHE A 175 -8.34 -16.33 -11.00
N TYR A 176 -8.09 -15.11 -10.54
CA TYR A 176 -8.50 -14.68 -9.22
C TYR A 176 -8.59 -13.15 -9.12
N CYS A 177 -9.30 -12.68 -8.11
CA CYS A 177 -9.33 -11.27 -7.74
C CYS A 177 -7.99 -10.85 -7.13
N ASP A 178 -7.30 -9.92 -7.79
CA ASP A 178 -6.01 -9.39 -7.32
C ASP A 178 -6.26 -8.27 -6.31
N CYS A 179 -6.15 -8.61 -5.03
CA CYS A 179 -6.37 -7.72 -3.91
C CYS A 179 -5.12 -7.66 -3.03
N TYR A 180 -4.63 -6.45 -2.73
CA TYR A 180 -3.46 -6.20 -1.91
C TYR A 180 -3.80 -5.36 -0.69
N ILE A 181 -3.08 -5.62 0.40
CA ILE A 181 -3.07 -4.74 1.56
C ILE A 181 -2.23 -3.51 1.22
N SER A 182 -2.84 -2.33 1.32
CA SER A 182 -2.18 -1.03 1.09
C SER A 182 -1.65 -0.44 2.39
N GLN A 183 -2.47 -0.44 3.45
CA GLN A 183 -2.11 0.05 4.77
C GLN A 183 -2.72 -0.84 5.86
N ILE A 184 -2.09 -0.84 7.03
CA ILE A 184 -2.55 -1.57 8.21
C ILE A 184 -2.59 -0.59 9.39
N LYS A 185 -3.71 -0.57 10.13
CA LYS A 185 -3.77 0.01 11.46
C LYS A 185 -3.69 -1.13 12.46
N LEU A 186 -2.67 -1.12 13.31
CA LEU A 186 -2.42 -2.11 14.35
C LEU A 186 -2.92 -1.57 15.70
N PHE A 187 -3.72 -2.36 16.39
CA PHE A 187 -4.16 -2.08 17.75
C PHE A 187 -3.23 -2.79 18.73
N GLN A 188 -2.53 -2.03 19.53
CA GLN A 188 -1.62 -2.54 20.57
C GLN A 188 -2.01 -1.94 21.90
N ASP A 189 -1.94 -2.74 22.98
CA ASP A 189 -1.96 -2.21 24.33
C ASP A 189 -0.70 -1.35 24.51
N THR A 190 -0.89 -0.15 24.93
CA THR A 190 0.04 0.97 24.95
C THR A 190 1.50 0.60 25.28
N ILE A 191 2.38 0.64 24.28
CA ILE A 191 3.83 0.63 24.46
C ILE A 191 4.35 1.96 23.92
N GLU A 192 5.13 2.68 24.70
CA GLU A 192 5.78 3.93 24.33
C GLU A 192 6.54 3.77 23.01
N SER A 193 6.03 4.33 21.93
CA SER A 193 6.68 4.28 20.62
C SER A 193 7.34 5.62 20.28
N LYS A 194 8.54 5.55 19.70
CA LYS A 194 9.27 6.70 19.16
C LYS A 194 8.47 7.33 18.03
N TYR A 195 8.08 8.59 18.20
CA TYR A 195 7.12 9.29 17.35
C TYR A 195 7.72 9.68 15.99
N THR A 196 7.03 9.32 14.92
CA THR A 196 7.18 9.96 13.61
C THR A 196 5.77 10.13 13.02
N ILE A 197 5.30 11.37 12.95
CA ILE A 197 4.00 11.71 12.35
C ILE A 197 4.13 11.59 10.83
N MET A 198 3.29 10.77 10.18
CA MET A 198 3.31 10.54 8.75
C MET A 198 2.16 11.25 8.03
N GLN A 199 2.45 11.88 6.88
CA GLN A 199 1.49 12.63 6.07
C GLN A 199 0.51 11.74 5.29
N ASP A 200 0.75 10.43 5.20
CA ASP A 200 0.00 9.53 4.31
C ASP A 200 -1.02 8.64 5.04
N TYR A 201 -1.43 9.01 6.26
CA TYR A 201 -2.46 8.27 7.00
C TYR A 201 -3.81 8.43 6.31
N ALA A 202 -4.37 7.31 5.80
CA ALA A 202 -5.56 7.29 4.96
C ALA A 202 -6.76 6.53 5.57
N LEU A 203 -6.59 5.95 6.77
CA LEU A 203 -7.65 5.21 7.46
C LEU A 203 -8.72 6.18 8.00
N ILE A 204 -9.99 5.75 7.96
CA ILE A 204 -11.12 6.45 8.56
C ILE A 204 -11.31 5.88 9.96
N ASP A 205 -11.08 6.70 10.99
CA ASP A 205 -11.25 6.30 12.38
C ASP A 205 -12.73 6.31 12.77
N GLU A 206 -13.18 5.38 13.61
CA GLU A 206 -14.49 5.37 14.22
C GLU A 206 -14.49 6.26 15.47
N GLU A 207 -15.64 6.81 15.87
CA GLU A 207 -15.75 7.76 16.98
C GLU A 207 -15.26 7.18 18.32
N GLU A 208 -15.29 5.86 18.49
CA GLU A 208 -14.80 5.17 19.69
C GLU A 208 -13.27 5.20 19.83
N ASP A 209 -12.53 5.33 18.72
CA ASP A 209 -11.07 5.49 18.71
C ASP A 209 -10.64 6.93 19.05
N SER A 210 -11.57 7.89 19.03
CA SER A 210 -11.29 9.32 19.26
C SER A 210 -11.27 9.73 20.76
N SER A 211 -11.41 8.78 21.69
CA SER A 211 -11.33 9.06 23.14
C SER A 211 -9.92 9.37 23.66
N ILE A 212 -8.93 9.41 22.77
CA ILE A 212 -7.61 9.96 23.09
C ILE A 212 -7.74 11.47 23.08
N GLN A 213 -7.74 12.07 24.26
CA GLN A 213 -7.75 13.51 24.45
C GLN A 213 -6.58 14.13 23.65
N TYR A 214 -6.94 14.88 22.60
CA TYR A 214 -6.00 15.62 21.76
C TYR A 214 -5.18 16.68 22.54
N ASP A 215 -5.58 17.02 23.76
CA ASP A 215 -4.96 18.04 24.61
C ASP A 215 -3.52 17.72 25.09
N THR A 216 -3.05 16.48 24.87
CA THR A 216 -1.70 16.09 25.36
C THR A 216 -0.65 15.96 24.24
N ILE A 217 -1.04 16.06 22.98
CA ILE A 217 -0.12 15.84 21.84
C ILE A 217 0.57 17.14 21.39
N PHE A 218 -0.02 18.29 21.67
CA PHE A 218 0.57 19.60 21.42
C PHE A 218 1.21 20.16 22.70
N ASN A 219 2.27 19.50 23.18
CA ASN A 219 3.15 20.13 24.14
C ASN A 219 4.03 21.13 23.37
N GLU A 220 4.05 22.41 23.80
CA GLU A 220 4.88 23.47 23.18
C GLU A 220 6.35 23.05 23.00
N GLU A 221 6.86 22.18 23.87
CA GLU A 221 8.21 21.62 23.75
C GLU A 221 8.41 20.76 22.50
N ILE A 222 7.37 20.01 22.05
CA ILE A 222 7.45 19.16 20.86
C ILE A 222 7.40 20.03 19.60
N VAL A 223 6.53 21.06 19.57
CA VAL A 223 6.46 22.00 18.45
C VAL A 223 7.78 22.73 18.30
N ASN A 224 8.35 23.22 19.39
CA ASN A 224 9.65 23.92 19.41
C ASN A 224 10.79 23.00 18.95
N ALA A 225 10.78 21.71 19.32
CA ALA A 225 11.80 20.75 18.87
C ALA A 225 11.73 20.49 17.35
N PHE A 226 10.53 20.41 16.77
CA PHE A 226 10.36 20.28 15.31
C PHE A 226 10.76 21.52 14.54
N GLU A 227 10.45 22.71 15.07
CA GLU A 227 10.89 23.97 14.46
C GLU A 227 12.41 24.12 14.50
N GLU A 228 13.05 23.69 15.57
CA GLU A 228 14.51 23.71 15.72
C GLU A 228 15.19 22.71 14.79
N GLU A 229 14.65 21.48 14.64
CA GLU A 229 15.18 20.49 13.71
C GLU A 229 15.02 20.94 12.24
N ALA A 230 13.87 21.51 11.89
CA ALA A 230 13.63 22.07 10.56
C ALA A 230 14.58 23.23 10.26
N ARG A 231 14.87 24.10 11.24
CA ARG A 231 15.83 25.19 11.11
C ARG A 231 17.25 24.68 10.91
N LEU A 232 17.69 23.70 11.72
CA LEU A 232 19.01 23.08 11.60
C LEU A 232 19.21 22.36 10.27
N LYS A 233 18.15 21.73 9.74
CA LYS A 233 18.20 21.10 8.43
C LYS A 233 18.36 22.12 7.31
N LYS A 234 17.62 23.22 7.39
CA LYS A 234 17.71 24.33 6.43
C LYS A 234 19.07 25.01 6.46
N GLU A 235 19.64 25.25 7.65
CA GLU A 235 20.98 25.81 7.81
C GLU A 235 22.05 24.90 7.20
N LYS A 236 21.95 23.58 7.36
CA LYS A 236 22.87 22.61 6.72
C LYS A 236 22.75 22.62 5.19
N GLU A 237 21.54 22.66 4.65
CA GLU A 237 21.33 22.73 3.21
C GLU A 237 21.88 24.04 2.61
N GLU A 238 21.72 25.18 3.32
CA GLU A 238 22.27 26.48 2.91
C GLU A 238 23.81 26.49 2.99
N GLU A 239 24.40 25.87 4.01
CA GLU A 239 25.85 25.74 4.17
C GLU A 239 26.46 24.83 3.08
N GLU A 240 25.82 23.70 2.77
CA GLU A 240 26.25 22.82 1.68
C GLU A 240 26.17 23.52 0.31
N ALA A 241 25.10 24.29 0.07
CA ALA A 241 24.95 25.07 -1.16
C ALA A 241 26.03 26.16 -1.27
N ARG A 242 26.38 26.82 -0.15
CA ARG A 242 27.46 27.82 -0.10
C ARG A 242 28.84 27.21 -0.40
N LEU A 243 29.13 26.07 0.26
CA LEU A 243 30.38 25.33 0.04
C LEU A 243 30.52 24.83 -1.41
N LYS A 244 29.40 24.40 -1.99
CA LYS A 244 29.40 23.97 -3.41
C LYS A 244 29.71 25.12 -4.34
N LYS A 245 29.10 26.29 -4.12
CA LYS A 245 29.32 27.50 -4.90
C LYS A 245 30.78 27.97 -4.77
N GLU A 246 31.34 27.99 -3.58
CA GLU A 246 32.74 28.35 -3.34
C GLU A 246 33.72 27.41 -4.04
N LYS A 247 33.44 26.09 -4.06
CA LYS A 247 34.21 25.12 -4.82
C LYS A 247 34.14 25.34 -6.33
N GLU A 248 32.97 25.67 -6.85
CA GLU A 248 32.79 25.96 -8.27
C GLU A 248 33.54 27.25 -8.69
N GLU A 249 33.47 28.31 -7.89
CA GLU A 249 34.24 29.55 -8.10
C GLU A 249 35.76 29.30 -8.04
N ARG A 250 36.23 28.45 -7.11
CA ARG A 250 37.63 28.08 -6.99
C ARG A 250 38.14 27.29 -8.20
N ILE A 251 37.31 26.35 -8.69
CA ILE A 251 37.63 25.59 -9.91
C ILE A 251 37.74 26.50 -11.12
N GLU A 252 36.85 27.48 -11.25
CA GLU A 252 36.87 28.43 -12.36
C GLU A 252 38.13 29.33 -12.32
N THR A 253 38.49 29.80 -11.14
CA THR A 253 39.73 30.59 -10.94
C THR A 253 40.98 29.78 -11.31
N LEU A 254 41.06 28.52 -10.89
CA LEU A 254 42.16 27.63 -11.24
C LEU A 254 42.25 27.32 -12.73
N LYS A 255 41.12 27.19 -13.42
CA LYS A 255 41.11 27.04 -14.89
C LYS A 255 41.67 28.23 -15.61
N GLN A 256 41.28 29.46 -15.16
CA GLN A 256 41.81 30.71 -15.72
C GLN A 256 43.35 30.85 -15.52
N GLU A 257 43.83 30.48 -14.31
CA GLU A 257 45.28 30.47 -14.05
C GLU A 257 46.05 29.47 -14.91
N ILE A 258 45.50 28.28 -15.15
CA ILE A 258 46.07 27.28 -16.02
C ILE A 258 46.09 27.80 -17.46
N GLU A 259 45.03 28.42 -17.95
CA GLU A 259 44.96 28.96 -19.30
C GLU A 259 46.01 30.09 -19.50
N MET A 260 46.16 30.98 -18.52
CA MET A 260 47.21 32.02 -18.59
C MET A 260 48.63 31.44 -18.60
N LYS A 261 48.93 30.46 -17.75
CA LYS A 261 50.22 29.80 -17.74
C LYS A 261 50.51 29.03 -19.03
N ASN A 262 49.53 28.41 -19.63
CA ASN A 262 49.68 27.74 -20.92
C ASN A 262 50.01 28.74 -22.06
N LYS A 263 49.37 29.93 -22.10
CA LYS A 263 49.67 31.01 -23.03
C LYS A 263 51.10 31.56 -22.84
N GLU A 264 51.55 31.72 -21.57
CA GLU A 264 52.91 32.14 -21.25
C GLU A 264 53.95 31.10 -21.74
N MET A 265 53.66 29.79 -21.59
CA MET A 265 54.54 28.73 -22.07
C MET A 265 54.62 28.67 -23.61
N GLU A 266 53.49 28.89 -24.31
CA GLU A 266 53.50 28.97 -25.79
C GLU A 266 54.34 30.12 -26.27
N THR A 267 54.27 31.30 -25.64
CA THR A 267 55.12 32.47 -26.03
C THR A 267 56.60 32.30 -25.73
N LEU A 268 56.96 31.44 -24.78
CA LEU A 268 58.35 31.13 -24.44
C LEU A 268 58.97 30.07 -25.39
N ASN A 269 58.13 29.22 -26.03
CA ASN A 269 58.60 28.21 -26.99
C ASN A 269 58.72 28.75 -28.41
N ASP A 270 58.16 29.91 -28.76
CA ASP A 270 58.21 30.55 -30.05
C ASP A 270 59.38 31.59 -30.17
N ASN A 271 60.27 31.72 -29.15
CA ASN A 271 61.47 32.51 -29.13
C ASN A 271 62.71 31.57 -29.02
#